data_77fff08935d9ce25ef73b4e1019d80dc
#
_entry.id   77fff08935d9ce25ef73b4e1019d80dc
#
_cell.length_a   1.000
_cell.length_b   1.000
_cell.length_c   1.000
_cell.angle_alpha   90.00
_cell.angle_beta   90.00
_cell.angle_gamma   90.00
#
_symmetry.space_group_name_H-M   'P 1'
#
loop_
_entity.id
_entity.type
_entity.pdbx_description
1 polymer ?
#
loop_
_entity_poly.entity_id
_entity_poly.type
_entity_poly.pdbx_seq_one_letter_code
_entity_poly.pdbx_strand_id
1 'polypeptide(L)'
;MIRSVLRTALVVALAFAASAAAVAEPLPKVRLFTTGGTIQSKGAHRQKLMEYSDGKVTPAELVGDLPELKEFADLSVTEESNVGSGNIDAKILIKLANDVNAWLARPDSSGAVITHGTTTLEETAYFLNLTVRSDKPVVVVGAMRPWTAVSRDGPFNLLNAVRVAADGKARGYGVMILLNDEINASRDTTKSHTYRVDTFVARDMGPIGYADSDRIVFYRKPTYRHTTRSEFDVSQLATLPRVDVTYAYQESDGVAIDAFVKAGAKGVVLTGGDADAVK
;
A
#
# COMPACT_ATOMS: atom_id res chain seq x y z
N MET A 1 54.65 -43.69 -0.81
CA MET A 1 54.11 -42.59 0.04
C MET A 1 53.90 -41.26 -0.70
N ILE A 2 54.83 -40.75 -1.49
CA ILE A 2 54.75 -39.47 -2.19
C ILE A 2 53.57 -39.37 -3.21
N ARG A 3 53.24 -40.45 -3.94
CA ARG A 3 52.13 -40.46 -4.92
C ARG A 3 50.73 -40.43 -4.29
N SER A 4 50.59 -40.87 -3.05
CA SER A 4 49.31 -40.83 -2.30
C SER A 4 49.02 -39.41 -1.79
N VAL A 5 50.04 -38.69 -1.31
CA VAL A 5 49.89 -37.31 -0.79
C VAL A 5 49.54 -36.33 -1.92
N LEU A 6 50.12 -36.50 -3.11
CA LEU A 6 49.76 -35.63 -4.26
C LEU A 6 48.33 -35.84 -4.76
N ARG A 7 47.78 -37.04 -4.70
CA ARG A 7 46.38 -37.30 -5.09
C ARG A 7 45.39 -36.71 -4.09
N THR A 8 45.69 -36.76 -2.79
CA THR A 8 44.85 -36.19 -1.74
C THR A 8 44.87 -34.66 -1.79
N ALA A 9 46.02 -34.04 -2.05
CA ALA A 9 46.13 -32.59 -2.20
C ALA A 9 45.37 -32.07 -3.44
N LEU A 10 45.36 -32.81 -4.56
CA LEU A 10 44.66 -32.44 -5.78
C LEU A 10 43.13 -32.54 -5.61
N VAL A 11 42.63 -33.54 -4.87
CA VAL A 11 41.20 -33.68 -4.56
C VAL A 11 40.69 -32.58 -3.60
N VAL A 12 41.51 -32.20 -2.61
CA VAL A 12 41.16 -31.09 -1.70
C VAL A 12 41.20 -29.74 -2.42
N ALA A 13 42.13 -29.51 -3.35
CA ALA A 13 42.18 -28.29 -4.13
C ALA A 13 40.99 -28.16 -5.12
N LEU A 14 40.53 -29.29 -5.73
CA LEU A 14 39.31 -29.29 -6.55
C LEU A 14 38.03 -29.11 -5.74
N ALA A 15 37.97 -29.58 -4.48
CA ALA A 15 36.82 -29.34 -3.59
C ALA A 15 36.71 -27.87 -3.13
N PHE A 16 37.84 -27.16 -2.99
CA PHE A 16 37.82 -25.71 -2.69
C PHE A 16 37.53 -24.82 -3.89
N ALA A 17 37.84 -25.27 -5.13
CA ALA A 17 37.52 -24.53 -6.34
C ALA A 17 36.04 -24.64 -6.75
N ALA A 18 35.29 -25.57 -6.14
CA ALA A 18 33.84 -25.71 -6.32
C ALA A 18 33.01 -24.90 -5.32
N SER A 19 33.59 -23.94 -4.57
CA SER A 19 32.86 -22.85 -3.97
C SER A 19 32.32 -22.00 -5.11
N ALA A 20 31.22 -22.48 -5.71
CA ALA A 20 30.46 -21.73 -6.68
C ALA A 20 30.22 -20.36 -6.08
N ALA A 21 30.69 -19.31 -6.74
CA ALA A 21 30.24 -17.97 -6.45
C ALA A 21 28.69 -18.05 -6.43
N ALA A 22 28.10 -17.94 -5.26
CA ALA A 22 26.66 -17.84 -5.13
C ALA A 22 26.28 -16.62 -5.96
N VAL A 23 25.75 -16.86 -7.15
CA VAL A 23 25.18 -15.79 -7.97
C VAL A 23 24.06 -15.25 -7.10
N ALA A 24 24.24 -14.03 -6.58
CA ALA A 24 23.21 -13.38 -5.79
C ALA A 24 21.93 -13.39 -6.62
N GLU A 25 20.86 -13.94 -6.07
CA GLU A 25 19.58 -13.90 -6.75
C GLU A 25 19.24 -12.45 -7.08
N PRO A 26 18.71 -12.18 -8.28
CA PRO A 26 18.32 -10.82 -8.64
C PRO A 26 17.27 -10.30 -7.65
N LEU A 27 17.42 -9.05 -7.25
CA LEU A 27 16.48 -8.41 -6.33
C LEU A 27 15.04 -8.45 -6.87
N PRO A 28 14.05 -8.64 -5.99
CA PRO A 28 12.64 -8.57 -6.36
C PRO A 28 12.30 -7.26 -7.06
N LYS A 29 11.60 -7.31 -8.20
CA LYS A 29 11.19 -6.12 -8.93
C LYS A 29 9.90 -5.56 -8.34
N VAL A 30 9.99 -4.42 -7.70
CA VAL A 30 8.85 -3.70 -7.11
C VAL A 30 8.61 -2.40 -7.87
N ARG A 31 7.34 -2.04 -8.06
CA ARG A 31 6.98 -0.72 -8.58
C ARG A 31 6.33 0.13 -7.52
N LEU A 32 6.86 1.34 -7.37
CA LEU A 32 6.30 2.40 -6.55
C LEU A 32 5.40 3.28 -7.43
N PHE A 33 4.12 3.33 -7.11
CA PHE A 33 3.14 4.25 -7.68
C PHE A 33 2.92 5.39 -6.69
N THR A 34 3.13 6.64 -7.11
CA THR A 34 2.97 7.78 -6.21
C THR A 34 1.72 8.57 -6.55
N THR A 35 0.94 8.96 -5.53
CA THR A 35 -0.31 9.70 -5.72
C THR A 35 -0.35 11.06 -5.00
N GLY A 36 0.67 11.39 -4.21
CA GLY A 36 0.72 12.63 -3.43
C GLY A 36 0.44 12.43 -1.94
N GLY A 37 -0.16 13.43 -1.32
CA GLY A 37 -0.50 13.44 0.10
C GLY A 37 0.66 13.83 1.03
N THR A 38 0.45 13.67 2.34
CA THR A 38 1.39 14.10 3.38
C THR A 38 2.78 13.50 3.22
N ILE A 39 2.89 12.24 2.80
CA ILE A 39 4.17 11.55 2.58
C ILE A 39 5.02 12.26 1.50
N GLN A 40 4.38 12.97 0.57
CA GLN A 40 5.03 13.77 -0.49
C GLN A 40 4.97 15.27 -0.23
N SER A 41 4.72 15.71 1.00
CA SER A 41 4.57 17.13 1.33
C SER A 41 5.75 17.66 2.10
N LYS A 42 6.08 18.93 1.87
CA LYS A 42 7.10 19.70 2.60
C LYS A 42 6.41 20.77 3.43
N GLY A 43 6.68 20.80 4.74
CA GLY A 43 6.27 21.87 5.64
C GLY A 43 7.33 22.99 5.68
N ALA A 44 6.88 24.23 5.84
CA ALA A 44 7.77 25.38 6.04
C ALA A 44 8.51 25.30 7.38
N HIS A 45 7.90 24.71 8.39
CA HIS A 45 8.45 24.56 9.73
C HIS A 45 8.48 23.09 10.13
N ARG A 46 9.64 22.58 10.54
CA ARG A 46 9.84 21.16 10.85
C ARG A 46 9.03 20.63 12.03
N GLN A 47 8.60 21.50 12.94
CA GLN A 47 7.79 21.15 14.12
C GLN A 47 6.29 21.45 13.94
N LYS A 48 5.89 22.17 12.90
CA LYS A 48 4.47 22.47 12.63
C LYS A 48 3.90 21.46 11.65
N LEU A 49 3.42 20.36 12.17
CA LEU A 49 3.08 19.17 11.42
C LEU A 49 1.84 19.31 10.51
N MET A 50 1.04 20.35 10.72
CA MET A 50 -0.20 20.60 9.94
C MET A 50 -0.05 21.75 8.93
N GLU A 51 1.09 22.46 8.94
CA GLU A 51 1.37 23.56 8.01
C GLU A 51 2.23 23.06 6.85
N TYR A 52 1.62 22.37 5.90
CA TYR A 52 2.30 21.86 4.72
C TYR A 52 1.39 21.91 3.49
N SER A 53 1.97 21.80 2.30
CA SER A 53 1.23 21.69 1.04
C SER A 53 1.55 20.36 0.34
N ASP A 54 0.54 19.76 -0.24
CA ASP A 54 0.67 18.51 -0.97
C ASP A 54 1.53 18.66 -2.23
N GLY A 55 2.17 17.58 -2.64
CA GLY A 55 2.81 17.50 -3.93
C GLY A 55 4.13 18.23 -4.11
N LYS A 56 4.89 18.48 -3.05
CA LYS A 56 6.20 19.17 -3.11
C LYS A 56 7.43 18.27 -3.02
N VAL A 57 7.24 16.97 -2.79
CA VAL A 57 8.32 15.96 -2.84
C VAL A 57 8.12 15.14 -4.10
N THR A 58 9.10 15.17 -4.97
CA THR A 58 9.05 14.37 -6.20
C THR A 58 9.28 12.89 -5.91
N PRO A 59 8.83 11.98 -6.79
CA PRO A 59 9.15 10.57 -6.66
C PRO A 59 10.66 10.28 -6.60
N ALA A 60 11.46 11.05 -7.33
CA ALA A 60 12.92 10.92 -7.32
C ALA A 60 13.53 11.34 -5.96
N GLU A 61 13.01 12.38 -5.32
CA GLU A 61 13.42 12.78 -3.98
C GLU A 61 13.03 11.71 -2.93
N LEU A 62 11.83 11.12 -3.00
CA LEU A 62 11.41 10.03 -2.10
C LEU A 62 12.41 8.87 -2.13
N VAL A 63 12.76 8.42 -3.32
CA VAL A 63 13.69 7.28 -3.49
C VAL A 63 15.14 7.69 -3.21
N GLY A 64 15.52 8.92 -3.60
CA GLY A 64 16.87 9.43 -3.39
C GLY A 64 17.24 9.63 -1.92
N ASP A 65 16.26 9.98 -1.09
CA ASP A 65 16.44 10.14 0.37
C ASP A 65 16.53 8.80 1.13
N LEU A 66 16.27 7.67 0.46
CA LEU A 66 16.23 6.33 1.05
C LEU A 66 17.06 5.34 0.23
N PRO A 67 18.40 5.47 0.24
CA PRO A 67 19.28 4.57 -0.49
C PRO A 67 19.14 3.09 -0.06
N GLU A 68 18.66 2.82 1.17
CA GLU A 68 18.39 1.51 1.73
C GLU A 68 17.34 0.72 0.94
N LEU A 69 16.47 1.38 0.19
CA LEU A 69 15.48 0.71 -0.67
C LEU A 69 16.13 -0.25 -1.67
N LYS A 70 17.34 0.06 -2.13
CA LYS A 70 18.12 -0.75 -3.07
C LYS A 70 18.66 -2.06 -2.48
N GLU A 71 18.60 -2.21 -1.16
CA GLU A 71 18.97 -3.46 -0.49
C GLU A 71 17.87 -4.52 -0.60
N PHE A 72 16.62 -4.08 -0.82
CA PHE A 72 15.44 -4.95 -0.77
C PHE A 72 14.78 -5.16 -2.13
N ALA A 73 14.90 -4.22 -3.06
CA ALA A 73 14.22 -4.30 -4.35
C ALA A 73 14.94 -3.58 -5.50
N ASP A 74 14.77 -4.12 -6.71
CA ASP A 74 14.94 -3.38 -7.96
C ASP A 74 13.68 -2.53 -8.14
N LEU A 75 13.78 -1.26 -7.72
CA LEU A 75 12.63 -0.36 -7.60
C LEU A 75 12.47 0.52 -8.84
N SER A 76 11.32 0.44 -9.47
CA SER A 76 10.88 1.38 -10.51
C SER A 76 9.76 2.29 -9.98
N VAL A 77 9.65 3.51 -10.49
CA VAL A 77 8.69 4.51 -10.01
C VAL A 77 7.79 4.99 -11.13
N THR A 78 6.52 5.17 -10.82
CA THR A 78 5.51 5.79 -11.70
C THR A 78 4.73 6.83 -10.88
N GLU A 79 4.67 8.07 -11.36
CA GLU A 79 3.79 9.08 -10.78
C GLU A 79 2.39 8.95 -11.39
N GLU A 80 1.41 8.56 -10.59
CA GLU A 80 0.01 8.44 -11.01
C GLU A 80 -0.75 9.74 -10.87
N SER A 81 -0.47 10.45 -9.80
CA SER A 81 -0.96 11.79 -9.52
C SER A 81 -0.09 12.44 -8.44
N ASN A 82 -0.33 13.71 -8.17
CA ASN A 82 0.34 14.41 -7.08
C ASN A 82 -0.63 15.41 -6.43
N VAL A 83 -1.66 14.83 -5.81
CA VAL A 83 -2.79 15.59 -5.22
C VAL A 83 -3.01 15.19 -3.76
N GLY A 84 -3.74 16.01 -3.03
CA GLY A 84 -4.32 15.61 -1.74
C GLY A 84 -5.33 14.48 -1.96
N SER A 85 -5.34 13.47 -1.08
CA SER A 85 -6.14 12.26 -1.32
C SER A 85 -7.65 12.51 -1.42
N GLY A 86 -8.17 13.58 -0.85
CA GLY A 86 -9.57 13.99 -1.08
C GLY A 86 -9.89 14.43 -2.51
N ASN A 87 -8.87 14.64 -3.35
CA ASN A 87 -9.01 14.99 -4.77
C ASN A 87 -8.74 13.79 -5.71
N ILE A 88 -8.54 12.61 -5.18
CA ILE A 88 -8.46 11.38 -5.98
C ILE A 88 -9.87 11.00 -6.43
N ASP A 89 -10.11 11.14 -7.71
CA ASP A 89 -11.40 10.84 -8.33
C ASP A 89 -11.46 9.42 -8.94
N ALA A 90 -12.61 9.05 -9.47
CA ALA A 90 -12.82 7.74 -10.09
C ALA A 90 -11.88 7.49 -11.27
N LYS A 91 -11.46 8.53 -12.01
CA LYS A 91 -10.54 8.36 -13.15
C LYS A 91 -9.14 8.00 -12.68
N ILE A 92 -8.67 8.67 -11.63
CA ILE A 92 -7.36 8.35 -10.99
C ILE A 92 -7.40 6.93 -10.42
N LEU A 93 -8.49 6.54 -9.71
CA LEU A 93 -8.64 5.20 -9.14
C LEU A 93 -8.63 4.10 -10.19
N ILE A 94 -9.40 4.28 -11.28
CA ILE A 94 -9.46 3.32 -12.39
C ILE A 94 -8.10 3.20 -13.08
N LYS A 95 -7.46 4.34 -13.36
CA LYS A 95 -6.13 4.36 -13.96
C LYS A 95 -5.12 3.61 -13.08
N LEU A 96 -5.07 3.94 -11.79
CA LEU A 96 -4.17 3.30 -10.82
C LEU A 96 -4.40 1.78 -10.77
N ALA A 97 -5.66 1.32 -10.69
CA ALA A 97 -5.97 -0.10 -10.69
C ALA A 97 -5.49 -0.81 -11.96
N ASN A 98 -5.68 -0.19 -13.13
CA ASN A 98 -5.25 -0.75 -14.41
C ASN A 98 -3.72 -0.80 -14.52
N ASP A 99 -3.01 0.23 -14.09
CA ASP A 99 -1.54 0.28 -14.13
C ASP A 99 -0.89 -0.69 -13.13
N VAL A 100 -1.47 -0.83 -11.94
CA VAL A 100 -1.08 -1.86 -10.97
C VAL A 100 -1.30 -3.27 -11.54
N ASN A 101 -2.47 -3.53 -12.16
CA ASN A 101 -2.76 -4.81 -12.80
C ASN A 101 -1.80 -5.11 -13.96
N ALA A 102 -1.53 -4.14 -14.83
CA ALA A 102 -0.59 -4.29 -15.94
C ALA A 102 0.83 -4.59 -15.44
N TRP A 103 1.26 -3.93 -14.37
CA TRP A 103 2.55 -4.23 -13.74
C TRP A 103 2.61 -5.64 -13.15
N LEU A 104 1.60 -6.01 -12.36
CA LEU A 104 1.59 -7.29 -11.65
C LEU A 104 1.38 -8.48 -12.59
N ALA A 105 0.78 -8.29 -13.78
CA ALA A 105 0.65 -9.31 -14.81
C ALA A 105 2.00 -9.75 -15.40
N ARG A 106 3.05 -8.93 -15.27
CA ARG A 106 4.38 -9.27 -15.77
C ARG A 106 4.96 -10.44 -14.97
N PRO A 107 5.56 -11.44 -15.60
CA PRO A 107 6.15 -12.59 -14.91
C PRO A 107 7.31 -12.21 -13.98
N ASP A 108 8.04 -11.15 -14.34
CA ASP A 108 9.21 -10.67 -13.61
C ASP A 108 8.90 -9.66 -12.49
N SER A 109 7.65 -9.23 -12.31
CA SER A 109 7.26 -8.35 -11.20
C SER A 109 7.09 -9.14 -9.91
N SER A 110 7.45 -8.54 -8.77
CA SER A 110 7.33 -9.16 -7.44
C SER A 110 6.21 -8.56 -6.61
N GLY A 111 6.02 -7.24 -6.66
CA GLY A 111 4.99 -6.54 -5.91
C GLY A 111 4.81 -5.10 -6.34
N ALA A 112 3.90 -4.38 -5.67
CA ALA A 112 3.61 -2.97 -5.89
C ALA A 112 3.47 -2.24 -4.56
N VAL A 113 3.94 -0.98 -4.51
CA VAL A 113 3.74 -0.05 -3.41
C VAL A 113 3.02 1.18 -3.93
N ILE A 114 2.04 1.68 -3.21
CA ILE A 114 1.31 2.91 -3.53
C ILE A 114 1.50 3.90 -2.38
N THR A 115 2.19 5.04 -2.61
CA THR A 115 2.17 6.14 -1.65
C THR A 115 0.88 6.92 -1.79
N HIS A 116 0.25 7.28 -0.66
CA HIS A 116 -1.08 7.87 -0.67
C HIS A 116 -1.27 8.86 0.48
N GLY A 117 -2.11 9.87 0.27
CA GLY A 117 -2.54 10.77 1.33
C GLY A 117 -3.51 10.06 2.30
N THR A 118 -3.38 10.35 3.59
CA THR A 118 -4.04 9.56 4.65
C THR A 118 -5.53 9.85 4.84
N THR A 119 -6.12 10.84 4.15
CA THR A 119 -7.56 11.16 4.32
C THR A 119 -8.46 10.07 3.74
N THR A 120 -8.12 9.53 2.55
CA THR A 120 -8.89 8.51 1.85
C THR A 120 -8.05 7.27 1.50
N LEU A 121 -6.94 7.06 2.22
CA LEU A 121 -6.04 5.93 1.99
C LEU A 121 -6.76 4.59 2.10
N GLU A 122 -7.62 4.43 3.12
CA GLU A 122 -8.37 3.20 3.36
C GLU A 122 -9.35 2.90 2.22
N GLU A 123 -9.98 3.93 1.65
CA GLU A 123 -10.89 3.79 0.51
C GLU A 123 -10.17 3.32 -0.74
N THR A 124 -9.04 3.94 -1.09
CA THR A 124 -8.20 3.53 -2.21
C THR A 124 -7.65 2.12 -2.01
N ALA A 125 -7.18 1.79 -0.81
CA ALA A 125 -6.67 0.47 -0.50
C ALA A 125 -7.75 -0.61 -0.66
N TYR A 126 -8.97 -0.35 -0.19
CA TYR A 126 -10.07 -1.30 -0.34
C TYR A 126 -10.55 -1.39 -1.80
N PHE A 127 -10.61 -0.27 -2.53
CA PHE A 127 -10.89 -0.28 -3.96
C PHE A 127 -9.90 -1.17 -4.73
N LEU A 128 -8.60 -1.02 -4.49
CA LEU A 128 -7.58 -1.87 -5.08
C LEU A 128 -7.71 -3.33 -4.64
N ASN A 129 -8.09 -3.58 -3.38
CA ASN A 129 -8.32 -4.93 -2.87
C ASN A 129 -9.44 -5.67 -3.61
N LEU A 130 -10.40 -4.94 -4.15
CA LEU A 130 -11.50 -5.47 -4.95
C LEU A 130 -11.17 -5.56 -6.45
N THR A 131 -10.23 -4.76 -6.97
CA THR A 131 -10.01 -4.60 -8.41
C THR A 131 -8.66 -5.12 -8.91
N VAL A 132 -7.71 -5.38 -8.04
CA VAL A 132 -6.43 -6.01 -8.41
C VAL A 132 -6.65 -7.48 -8.74
N ARG A 133 -6.03 -7.95 -9.84
CA ARG A 133 -6.17 -9.30 -10.39
C ARG A 133 -4.94 -10.18 -10.17
N SER A 134 -4.19 -9.94 -9.11
CA SER A 134 -2.96 -10.65 -8.80
C SER A 134 -2.94 -11.08 -7.33
N ASP A 135 -2.24 -12.18 -7.04
CA ASP A 135 -1.91 -12.59 -5.67
C ASP A 135 -0.58 -12.01 -5.17
N LYS A 136 0.16 -11.29 -6.04
CA LYS A 136 1.40 -10.61 -5.67
C LYS A 136 1.12 -9.50 -4.66
N PRO A 137 2.07 -9.22 -3.74
CA PRO A 137 1.90 -8.21 -2.72
C PRO A 137 1.60 -6.82 -3.28
N VAL A 138 0.60 -6.16 -2.71
CA VAL A 138 0.29 -4.75 -2.96
C VAL A 138 0.17 -4.05 -1.61
N VAL A 139 0.97 -2.99 -1.41
CA VAL A 139 1.03 -2.26 -0.14
C VAL A 139 0.70 -0.79 -0.38
N VAL A 140 -0.35 -0.29 0.27
CA VAL A 140 -0.67 1.14 0.31
C VAL A 140 -0.07 1.74 1.58
N VAL A 141 0.67 2.82 1.42
CA VAL A 141 1.45 3.44 2.49
C VAL A 141 1.27 4.95 2.48
N GLY A 142 1.27 5.55 3.66
CA GLY A 142 1.19 7.00 3.84
C GLY A 142 2.10 7.50 4.95
N ALA A 143 1.93 8.77 5.29
CA ALA A 143 2.58 9.37 6.45
C ALA A 143 1.64 10.35 7.14
N MET A 144 1.71 10.42 8.46
CA MET A 144 0.97 11.38 9.26
C MET A 144 1.71 12.70 9.44
N ARG A 145 3.01 12.72 9.14
CA ARG A 145 3.90 13.87 9.24
C ARG A 145 4.53 14.18 7.89
N PRO A 146 4.66 15.46 7.51
CA PRO A 146 5.28 15.83 6.24
C PRO A 146 6.73 15.37 6.16
N TRP A 147 7.23 15.17 4.95
CA TRP A 147 8.57 14.64 4.68
C TRP A 147 9.71 15.41 5.37
N THR A 148 9.50 16.71 5.61
CA THR A 148 10.49 17.58 6.27
C THR A 148 10.38 17.63 7.80
N ALA A 149 9.41 16.97 8.41
CA ALA A 149 9.20 17.00 9.86
C ALA A 149 10.41 16.43 10.63
N VAL A 150 10.64 16.94 11.86
CA VAL A 150 11.73 16.47 12.72
C VAL A 150 11.61 14.97 13.01
N SER A 151 10.40 14.49 13.26
CA SER A 151 10.10 13.09 13.53
C SER A 151 9.16 12.52 12.46
N ARG A 152 9.60 12.60 11.20
CA ARG A 152 8.83 12.10 10.05
C ARG A 152 8.70 10.59 10.08
N ASP A 153 7.49 10.10 9.86
CA ASP A 153 7.17 8.66 9.81
C ASP A 153 7.25 8.09 8.37
N GLY A 154 7.14 8.94 7.35
CA GLY A 154 7.10 8.54 5.94
C GLY A 154 8.28 7.69 5.48
N PRO A 155 9.54 8.03 5.78
CA PRO A 155 10.71 7.25 5.33
C PRO A 155 10.67 5.80 5.78
N PHE A 156 10.40 5.54 7.05
CA PHE A 156 10.40 4.15 7.55
C PHE A 156 9.15 3.40 7.11
N ASN A 157 7.99 4.07 7.03
CA ASN A 157 6.79 3.49 6.44
C ASN A 157 7.03 3.06 4.98
N LEU A 158 7.67 3.91 4.15
CA LEU A 158 7.97 3.58 2.76
C LEU A 158 8.98 2.44 2.64
N LEU A 159 10.04 2.45 3.46
CA LEU A 159 11.02 1.37 3.49
C LEU A 159 10.35 0.03 3.81
N ASN A 160 9.53 -0.01 4.86
CA ASN A 160 8.80 -1.21 5.26
C ASN A 160 7.79 -1.65 4.20
N ALA A 161 7.11 -0.72 3.54
CA ALA A 161 6.19 -1.05 2.44
C ALA A 161 6.92 -1.73 1.27
N VAL A 162 8.12 -1.26 0.90
CA VAL A 162 8.94 -1.89 -0.14
C VAL A 162 9.44 -3.25 0.30
N ARG A 163 9.89 -3.41 1.55
CA ARG A 163 10.30 -4.70 2.13
C ARG A 163 9.18 -5.72 2.06
N VAL A 164 7.96 -5.34 2.47
CA VAL A 164 6.76 -6.21 2.42
C VAL A 164 6.38 -6.54 0.97
N ALA A 165 6.41 -5.57 0.06
CA ALA A 165 6.08 -5.79 -1.35
C ALA A 165 7.11 -6.68 -2.06
N ALA A 166 8.35 -6.72 -1.58
CA ALA A 166 9.42 -7.58 -2.08
C ALA A 166 9.38 -9.00 -1.47
N ASP A 167 8.71 -9.20 -0.33
CA ASP A 167 8.66 -10.48 0.36
C ASP A 167 7.62 -11.43 -0.26
N GLY A 168 8.09 -12.53 -0.84
CA GLY A 168 7.22 -13.57 -1.39
C GLY A 168 6.23 -14.18 -0.38
N LYS A 169 6.50 -14.08 0.93
CA LYS A 169 5.58 -14.54 1.99
C LYS A 169 4.30 -13.69 2.07
N ALA A 170 4.35 -12.45 1.55
CA ALA A 170 3.19 -11.56 1.51
C ALA A 170 2.18 -11.89 0.38
N ARG A 171 2.45 -12.91 -0.45
CA ARG A 171 1.52 -13.31 -1.53
C ARG A 171 0.20 -13.84 -1.00
N GLY A 172 -0.88 -13.39 -1.64
CA GLY A 172 -2.25 -13.82 -1.33
C GLY A 172 -2.81 -13.24 -0.03
N TYR A 173 -2.24 -12.14 0.48
CA TYR A 173 -2.78 -11.36 1.59
C TYR A 173 -3.74 -10.25 1.13
N GLY A 174 -3.95 -10.09 -0.18
CA GLY A 174 -4.72 -8.99 -0.75
C GLY A 174 -3.91 -7.69 -0.77
N VAL A 175 -4.62 -6.57 -0.81
CA VAL A 175 -4.01 -5.25 -0.66
C VAL A 175 -3.89 -4.94 0.83
N MET A 176 -2.70 -4.54 1.24
CA MET A 176 -2.36 -4.26 2.63
C MET A 176 -2.17 -2.76 2.84
N ILE A 177 -2.48 -2.28 4.03
CA ILE A 177 -2.14 -0.93 4.49
C ILE A 177 -0.99 -1.06 5.49
N LEU A 178 0.08 -0.28 5.29
CA LEU A 178 1.24 -0.28 6.17
C LEU A 178 1.57 1.14 6.63
N LEU A 179 1.44 1.38 7.91
CA LEU A 179 1.96 2.55 8.62
C LEU A 179 2.35 2.14 10.04
N ASN A 180 3.34 2.83 10.61
CA ASN A 180 3.76 2.64 12.01
C ASN A 180 4.07 1.17 12.33
N ASP A 181 4.79 0.50 11.41
CA ASP A 181 5.24 -0.90 11.48
C ASP A 181 4.12 -1.95 11.43
N GLU A 182 2.85 -1.55 11.46
CA GLU A 182 1.71 -2.44 11.37
C GLU A 182 1.32 -2.74 9.93
N ILE A 183 1.14 -4.03 9.63
CA ILE A 183 0.57 -4.52 8.38
C ILE A 183 -0.89 -4.86 8.64
N ASN A 184 -1.79 -4.13 8.00
CA ASN A 184 -3.23 -4.27 8.18
C ASN A 184 -3.91 -4.72 6.87
N ALA A 185 -4.98 -5.53 6.97
CA ALA A 185 -5.82 -5.84 5.81
C ALA A 185 -6.66 -4.61 5.43
N SER A 186 -6.67 -4.23 4.16
CA SER A 186 -7.34 -3.01 3.71
C SER A 186 -8.83 -2.95 4.03
N ARG A 187 -9.52 -4.11 4.07
CA ARG A 187 -10.94 -4.17 4.41
C ARG A 187 -11.24 -3.83 5.86
N ASP A 188 -10.34 -4.20 6.76
CA ASP A 188 -10.57 -4.13 8.21
C ASP A 188 -10.05 -2.82 8.82
N THR A 189 -9.31 -2.03 8.03
CA THR A 189 -8.54 -0.89 8.50
C THR A 189 -9.32 0.41 8.36
N THR A 190 -9.23 1.25 9.38
CA THR A 190 -9.76 2.63 9.35
C THR A 190 -8.81 3.61 10.00
N LYS A 191 -8.88 4.88 9.56
CA LYS A 191 -8.16 5.99 10.19
C LYS A 191 -8.89 6.44 11.45
N SER A 192 -8.32 6.17 12.62
CA SER A 192 -8.93 6.44 13.92
C SER A 192 -8.64 7.82 14.49
N HIS A 193 -7.61 8.52 13.97
CA HIS A 193 -7.16 9.80 14.50
C HIS A 193 -6.53 10.69 13.40
N THR A 194 -6.59 12.01 13.58
CA THR A 194 -6.10 12.99 12.59
C THR A 194 -4.61 13.37 12.76
N TYR A 195 -3.97 13.06 13.88
CA TYR A 195 -2.61 13.51 14.20
C TYR A 195 -1.61 12.40 14.50
N ARG A 196 -2.06 11.28 15.09
CA ARG A 196 -1.17 10.25 15.61
C ARG A 196 -0.63 9.37 14.50
N VAL A 197 0.59 8.87 14.67
CA VAL A 197 1.21 7.96 13.69
C VAL A 197 0.60 6.56 13.71
N ASP A 198 0.08 6.14 14.87
CA ASP A 198 -0.60 4.86 15.12
C ASP A 198 -2.11 4.91 14.78
N THR A 199 -2.48 5.70 13.79
CA THR A 199 -3.89 6.04 13.51
C THR A 199 -4.63 5.03 12.63
N PHE A 200 -3.93 4.24 11.82
CA PHE A 200 -4.57 3.22 10.99
C PHE A 200 -4.66 1.92 11.76
N VAL A 201 -5.88 1.57 12.15
CA VAL A 201 -6.16 0.44 13.03
C VAL A 201 -7.23 -0.49 12.45
N ALA A 202 -7.04 -1.78 12.63
CA ALA A 202 -8.05 -2.80 12.37
C ALA A 202 -8.71 -3.18 13.71
N ARG A 203 -9.73 -2.40 14.13
CA ARG A 203 -10.29 -2.46 15.50
C ARG A 203 -10.75 -3.85 15.92
N ASP A 204 -11.51 -4.53 15.07
CA ASP A 204 -12.15 -5.80 15.43
C ASP A 204 -11.21 -6.98 15.21
N MET A 205 -10.36 -6.90 14.19
CA MET A 205 -9.54 -8.03 13.73
C MET A 205 -8.06 -7.94 14.12
N GLY A 206 -7.58 -6.74 14.47
CA GLY A 206 -6.17 -6.46 14.69
C GLY A 206 -5.32 -6.51 13.41
N PRO A 207 -4.03 -6.20 13.50
CA PRO A 207 -3.10 -6.28 12.38
C PRO A 207 -2.94 -7.73 11.89
N ILE A 208 -2.61 -7.89 10.61
CA ILE A 208 -2.31 -9.20 10.02
C ILE A 208 -0.83 -9.57 10.16
N GLY A 209 0.01 -8.61 10.49
CA GLY A 209 1.44 -8.78 10.70
C GLY A 209 2.14 -7.49 11.11
N TYR A 210 3.45 -7.58 11.27
CA TYR A 210 4.32 -6.46 11.58
C TYR A 210 5.56 -6.47 10.70
N ALA A 211 6.04 -5.29 10.35
CA ALA A 211 7.29 -5.06 9.64
C ALA A 211 8.29 -4.38 10.59
N ASP A 212 8.86 -5.16 11.49
CA ASP A 212 9.91 -4.71 12.40
C ASP A 212 11.22 -4.42 11.64
N SER A 213 12.16 -3.73 12.27
CA SER A 213 13.44 -3.36 11.63
C SER A 213 14.25 -4.58 11.12
N ASP A 214 14.15 -5.70 11.83
CA ASP A 214 14.93 -6.92 11.58
C ASP A 214 14.15 -8.03 10.87
N ARG A 215 12.80 -7.96 10.84
CA ARG A 215 11.96 -9.04 10.30
C ARG A 215 10.58 -8.54 9.87
N ILE A 216 9.94 -9.35 9.01
CA ILE A 216 8.52 -9.24 8.66
C ILE A 216 7.83 -10.51 9.14
N VAL A 217 6.75 -10.35 9.91
CA VAL A 217 5.98 -11.47 10.47
C VAL A 217 4.51 -11.31 10.15
N PHE A 218 3.89 -12.37 9.61
CA PHE A 218 2.46 -12.47 9.40
C PHE A 218 1.86 -13.46 10.37
N TYR A 219 0.80 -13.09 11.07
CA TYR A 219 0.12 -13.92 12.08
C TYR A 219 -1.16 -14.56 11.57
N ARG A 220 -1.86 -13.87 10.66
CA ARG A 220 -3.12 -14.36 10.10
C ARG A 220 -3.29 -13.90 8.65
N LYS A 221 -4.02 -14.68 7.86
CA LYS A 221 -4.35 -14.35 6.47
C LYS A 221 -5.81 -13.90 6.37
N PRO A 222 -6.11 -12.83 5.62
CA PRO A 222 -7.49 -12.42 5.37
C PRO A 222 -8.30 -13.54 4.70
N THR A 223 -9.50 -13.83 5.20
CA THR A 223 -10.37 -14.91 4.70
C THR A 223 -11.42 -14.42 3.72
N TYR A 224 -11.76 -13.14 3.74
CA TYR A 224 -12.70 -12.53 2.80
C TYR A 224 -12.20 -12.58 1.37
N ARG A 225 -13.14 -12.55 0.41
CA ARG A 225 -12.78 -12.47 -1.02
C ARG A 225 -12.07 -11.15 -1.32
N HIS A 226 -10.99 -11.25 -2.05
CA HIS A 226 -10.18 -10.13 -2.48
C HIS A 226 -9.39 -10.47 -3.73
N THR A 227 -8.86 -9.48 -4.41
CA THR A 227 -7.95 -9.58 -5.57
C THR A 227 -8.39 -10.64 -6.60
N THR A 228 -7.67 -11.74 -6.76
CA THR A 228 -7.97 -12.79 -7.75
C THR A 228 -9.32 -13.49 -7.55
N ARG A 229 -9.93 -13.37 -6.36
CA ARG A 229 -11.24 -13.94 -6.02
C ARG A 229 -12.37 -12.92 -6.04
N SER A 230 -12.07 -11.65 -6.36
CA SER A 230 -13.06 -10.59 -6.48
C SER A 230 -13.77 -10.69 -7.83
N GLU A 231 -15.05 -10.37 -7.86
CA GLU A 231 -15.89 -10.28 -9.05
C GLU A 231 -15.78 -8.94 -9.79
N PHE A 232 -15.20 -7.91 -9.15
CA PHE A 232 -15.16 -6.57 -9.73
C PHE A 232 -14.06 -6.42 -10.78
N ASP A 233 -14.41 -5.87 -11.93
CA ASP A 233 -13.50 -5.53 -13.02
C ASP A 233 -13.75 -4.09 -13.48
N VAL A 234 -12.71 -3.26 -13.40
CA VAL A 234 -12.77 -1.86 -13.82
C VAL A 234 -11.98 -1.57 -15.10
N SER A 235 -11.42 -2.61 -15.73
CA SER A 235 -10.52 -2.46 -16.89
C SER A 235 -11.16 -1.74 -18.08
N GLN A 236 -12.49 -1.82 -18.23
CA GLN A 236 -13.25 -1.22 -19.33
C GLN A 236 -14.09 -0.01 -18.89
N LEU A 237 -13.95 0.43 -17.64
CA LEU A 237 -14.73 1.54 -17.13
C LEU A 237 -14.01 2.87 -17.36
N ALA A 238 -14.76 3.87 -17.85
CA ALA A 238 -14.29 5.26 -17.93
C ALA A 238 -14.56 6.04 -16.65
N THR A 239 -15.58 5.64 -15.89
CA THR A 239 -15.97 6.25 -14.60
C THR A 239 -16.72 5.23 -13.75
N LEU A 240 -16.92 5.55 -12.48
CA LEU A 240 -17.75 4.77 -11.55
C LEU A 240 -19.16 5.35 -11.47
N PRO A 241 -20.19 4.53 -11.16
CA PRO A 241 -21.52 5.04 -10.87
C PRO A 241 -21.50 5.93 -9.63
N ARG A 242 -22.34 6.97 -9.62
CA ARG A 242 -22.52 7.79 -8.44
C ARG A 242 -23.20 6.99 -7.33
N VAL A 243 -22.52 6.84 -6.21
CA VAL A 243 -23.04 6.27 -4.98
C VAL A 243 -22.79 7.27 -3.86
N ASP A 244 -23.86 7.69 -3.17
CA ASP A 244 -23.78 8.63 -2.08
C ASP A 244 -23.90 7.91 -0.73
N VAL A 245 -23.31 8.48 0.32
CA VAL A 245 -23.32 7.94 1.69
C VAL A 245 -24.04 8.94 2.60
N THR A 246 -24.95 8.46 3.44
CA THR A 246 -25.59 9.27 4.48
C THR A 246 -25.62 8.54 5.81
N TYR A 247 -25.71 9.30 6.88
CA TYR A 247 -25.80 8.77 8.25
C TYR A 247 -27.24 8.79 8.74
N ALA A 248 -27.67 7.69 9.36
CA ALA A 248 -28.84 7.69 10.22
C ALA A 248 -28.42 8.17 11.62
N TYR A 249 -29.13 9.14 12.15
CA TYR A 249 -28.96 9.70 13.49
C TYR A 249 -30.32 10.04 14.08
N GLN A 250 -30.36 10.37 15.39
CA GLN A 250 -31.62 10.76 16.05
C GLN A 250 -32.27 11.92 15.29
N GLU A 251 -33.55 11.75 14.93
CA GLU A 251 -34.37 12.71 14.14
C GLU A 251 -33.89 12.90 12.68
N SER A 252 -33.05 11.98 12.13
CA SER A 252 -32.78 12.00 10.71
C SER A 252 -34.03 11.70 9.89
N ASP A 253 -34.13 12.36 8.72
CA ASP A 253 -35.24 12.20 7.78
C ASP A 253 -34.74 11.81 6.37
N GLY A 254 -35.68 11.69 5.44
CA GLY A 254 -35.39 11.29 4.05
C GLY A 254 -34.79 12.38 3.15
N VAL A 255 -34.66 13.62 3.60
CA VAL A 255 -34.27 14.78 2.76
C VAL A 255 -32.96 14.58 2.05
N ALA A 256 -31.92 14.01 2.73
CA ALA A 256 -30.64 13.73 2.12
C ALA A 256 -30.76 12.66 1.02
N ILE A 257 -31.54 11.61 1.25
CA ILE A 257 -31.77 10.52 0.28
C ILE A 257 -32.47 11.07 -0.97
N ASP A 258 -33.54 11.86 -0.79
CA ASP A 258 -34.25 12.50 -1.89
C ASP A 258 -33.34 13.41 -2.73
N ALA A 259 -32.46 14.17 -2.07
CA ALA A 259 -31.48 15.02 -2.73
C ALA A 259 -30.48 14.20 -3.56
N PHE A 260 -30.00 13.07 -3.07
CA PHE A 260 -29.09 12.17 -3.80
C PHE A 260 -29.77 11.54 -5.02
N VAL A 261 -31.01 11.06 -4.86
CA VAL A 261 -31.81 10.50 -5.97
C VAL A 261 -32.03 11.57 -7.04
N LYS A 262 -32.41 12.78 -6.65
CA LYS A 262 -32.58 13.92 -7.55
C LYS A 262 -31.29 14.31 -8.26
N ALA A 263 -30.15 14.15 -7.60
CA ALA A 263 -28.82 14.38 -8.17
C ALA A 263 -28.28 13.23 -9.04
N GLY A 264 -29.07 12.16 -9.24
CA GLY A 264 -28.77 11.05 -10.14
C GLY A 264 -27.95 9.93 -9.51
N ALA A 265 -28.00 9.76 -8.19
CA ALA A 265 -27.40 8.63 -7.49
C ALA A 265 -27.89 7.30 -8.07
N LYS A 266 -26.96 6.35 -8.25
CA LYS A 266 -27.25 4.97 -8.68
C LYS A 266 -27.32 4.02 -7.49
N GLY A 267 -26.88 4.47 -6.33
CA GLY A 267 -26.96 3.78 -5.06
C GLY A 267 -26.81 4.78 -3.92
N VAL A 268 -27.35 4.41 -2.76
CA VAL A 268 -27.16 5.14 -1.50
C VAL A 268 -26.74 4.13 -0.45
N VAL A 269 -25.68 4.44 0.28
CA VAL A 269 -25.23 3.69 1.45
C VAL A 269 -25.71 4.43 2.70
N LEU A 270 -26.57 3.79 3.47
CA LEU A 270 -26.99 4.27 4.78
C LEU A 270 -26.04 3.68 5.84
N THR A 271 -25.46 4.53 6.66
CA THR A 271 -24.55 4.14 7.74
C THR A 271 -25.00 4.76 9.07
N GLY A 272 -24.60 4.19 10.20
CA GLY A 272 -25.05 4.60 11.53
C GLY A 272 -26.47 4.11 11.84
N GLY A 273 -26.75 3.81 13.09
CA GLY A 273 -28.05 3.28 13.54
C GLY A 273 -28.40 1.90 12.95
N ASP A 274 -29.57 1.41 13.36
CA ASP A 274 -30.17 0.23 12.74
C ASP A 274 -30.94 0.61 11.46
N ALA A 275 -31.20 -0.36 10.59
CA ALA A 275 -31.92 -0.14 9.32
C ALA A 275 -33.29 0.53 9.48
N ASP A 276 -33.90 0.43 10.66
CA ASP A 276 -35.19 1.02 11.00
C ASP A 276 -35.10 2.50 11.49
N ALA A 277 -33.87 3.05 11.56
CA ALA A 277 -33.66 4.39 12.10
C ALA A 277 -34.01 5.53 11.11
N VAL A 278 -34.28 5.21 9.84
CA VAL A 278 -34.74 6.22 8.86
C VAL A 278 -36.23 6.16 8.74
N LYS A 279 -36.89 7.25 9.18
CA LYS A 279 -38.34 7.44 9.10
C LYS A 279 -38.73 7.99 7.72
#